data_0b4d6635351571e230eab9ce4201b90a
#
_entry.id   0b4d6635351571e230eab9ce4201b90a
#
_cell.length_a   1.000
_cell.length_b   1.000
_cell.length_c   1.000
_cell.angle_alpha   90.00
_cell.angle_beta   90.00
_cell.angle_gamma   90.00
#
_symmetry.space_group_name_H-M   'P 1'
#
loop_
_entity.id
_entity.type
_entity.pdbx_description
1 polymer ?
#
loop_
_entity_poly.entity_id
_entity_poly.type
_entity_poly.pdbx_seq_one_letter_code
_entity_poly.pdbx_strand_id
1 'polypeptide(L)'
;MLQSFPLVRLAALDLDGTLLNHTGRISPRTQQAIANAVAHGVVVVAATGRPLGNLPPVVAQLPGLRYAITSNGAAVWDLGSDPLSAVYSRYSNAAQRHTTEPVCLVHRLMPVETAREAFAVFMEYDGGMGVFVNGYSVKDQHGVDFQAARFARMHSTEARQPNDGRFLVVRDLNEWMSRHAHEVEKQCLFFADQSQIPEA
;
A
#
# COMPACT_ATOMS: atom_id res chain seq x y z
N MET A 1 -29.47 -26.06 21.58
CA MET A 1 -28.00 -26.25 21.44
C MET A 1 -27.45 -24.97 20.85
N LEU A 2 -26.63 -24.20 21.61
CA LEU A 2 -25.92 -23.07 21.08
C LEU A 2 -24.83 -23.60 20.14
N GLN A 3 -24.93 -23.29 18.85
CA GLN A 3 -23.82 -23.59 17.93
C GLN A 3 -22.58 -22.88 18.45
N SER A 4 -21.53 -23.64 18.80
CA SER A 4 -20.26 -23.08 19.13
C SER A 4 -19.63 -22.57 17.82
N PHE A 5 -19.62 -21.26 17.61
CA PHE A 5 -18.87 -20.67 16.51
C PHE A 5 -17.37 -20.90 16.73
N PRO A 6 -16.63 -21.22 15.67
CA PRO A 6 -15.18 -21.34 15.80
C PRO A 6 -14.60 -20.02 16.32
N LEU A 7 -13.64 -20.12 17.24
CA LEU A 7 -12.97 -18.96 17.81
C LEU A 7 -12.16 -18.26 16.72
N VAL A 8 -12.53 -17.02 16.39
CA VAL A 8 -11.75 -16.19 15.46
C VAL A 8 -10.45 -15.75 16.16
N ARG A 9 -9.32 -16.12 15.61
CA ARG A 9 -7.98 -15.82 16.15
C ARG A 9 -7.24 -14.74 15.35
N LEU A 10 -7.62 -14.52 14.10
CA LEU A 10 -7.04 -13.53 13.20
C LEU A 10 -8.15 -12.89 12.36
N ALA A 11 -8.04 -11.58 12.17
CA ALA A 11 -8.87 -10.79 11.26
C ALA A 11 -7.97 -10.00 10.30
N ALA A 12 -8.03 -10.35 9.01
CA ALA A 12 -7.41 -9.57 7.95
C ALA A 12 -8.41 -8.55 7.42
N LEU A 13 -8.07 -7.28 7.49
CA LEU A 13 -8.92 -6.15 7.15
C LEU A 13 -8.44 -5.49 5.87
N ASP A 14 -9.26 -5.55 4.82
CA ASP A 14 -9.04 -4.74 3.63
C ASP A 14 -9.28 -3.26 3.94
N LEU A 15 -8.61 -2.37 3.22
CA LEU A 15 -8.58 -0.95 3.54
C LEU A 15 -9.58 -0.14 2.70
N ASP A 16 -9.38 -0.12 1.40
CA ASP A 16 -10.06 0.83 0.52
C ASP A 16 -11.49 0.35 0.21
N GLY A 17 -12.49 1.10 0.68
CA GLY A 17 -13.90 0.71 0.55
C GLY A 17 -14.40 -0.29 1.60
N THR A 18 -13.54 -0.74 2.52
CA THR A 18 -13.89 -1.67 3.60
C THR A 18 -13.64 -1.01 4.97
N LEU A 19 -12.38 -0.94 5.41
CA LEU A 19 -12.02 -0.32 6.69
C LEU A 19 -12.06 1.21 6.62
N LEU A 20 -11.58 1.76 5.50
CA LEU A 20 -11.58 3.19 5.22
C LEU A 20 -12.86 3.57 4.47
N ASN A 21 -13.55 4.59 4.96
CA ASN A 21 -14.65 5.21 4.22
C ASN A 21 -14.14 6.04 3.02
N HIS A 22 -15.07 6.62 2.25
CA HIS A 22 -14.74 7.44 1.07
C HIS A 22 -13.85 8.67 1.37
N THR A 23 -13.81 9.15 2.63
CA THR A 23 -12.91 10.23 3.07
C THR A 23 -11.59 9.72 3.63
N GLY A 24 -11.31 8.41 3.56
CA GLY A 24 -10.08 7.80 4.08
C GLY A 24 -10.01 7.73 5.60
N ARG A 25 -11.16 7.77 6.28
CA ARG A 25 -11.27 7.71 7.75
C ARG A 25 -11.84 6.38 8.21
N ILE A 26 -11.48 5.99 9.42
CA ILE A 26 -12.08 4.85 10.14
C ILE A 26 -13.11 5.39 11.13
N SER A 27 -14.33 4.84 11.10
CA SER A 27 -15.38 5.31 12.02
C SER A 27 -15.02 5.00 13.48
N PRO A 28 -15.45 5.81 14.46
CA PRO A 28 -15.24 5.52 15.88
C PRO A 28 -15.79 4.14 16.29
N ARG A 29 -16.92 3.75 15.73
CA ARG A 29 -17.51 2.42 15.98
C ARG A 29 -16.60 1.30 15.50
N THR A 30 -16.01 1.43 14.32
CA THR A 30 -15.07 0.45 13.76
C THR A 30 -13.78 0.39 14.59
N GLN A 31 -13.24 1.54 14.99
CA GLN A 31 -12.05 1.59 15.87
C GLN A 31 -12.31 0.88 17.20
N GLN A 32 -13.47 1.11 17.81
CA GLN A 32 -13.85 0.45 19.06
C GLN A 32 -14.03 -1.07 18.88
N ALA A 33 -14.63 -1.50 17.77
CA ALA A 33 -14.78 -2.93 17.47
C ALA A 33 -13.43 -3.63 17.30
N ILE A 34 -12.46 -2.97 16.63
CA ILE A 34 -11.10 -3.48 16.47
C ILE A 34 -10.40 -3.55 17.84
N ALA A 35 -10.47 -2.49 18.65
CA ALA A 35 -9.90 -2.49 19.98
C ALA A 35 -10.46 -3.61 20.87
N ASN A 36 -11.75 -3.85 20.80
CA ASN A 36 -12.40 -4.96 21.52
C ASN A 36 -11.90 -6.33 21.03
N ALA A 37 -11.78 -6.52 19.70
CA ALA A 37 -11.27 -7.77 19.14
C ALA A 37 -9.84 -8.05 19.61
N VAL A 38 -8.97 -7.03 19.58
CA VAL A 38 -7.58 -7.11 20.06
C VAL A 38 -7.54 -7.45 21.56
N ALA A 39 -8.40 -6.82 22.37
CA ALA A 39 -8.50 -7.11 23.82
C ALA A 39 -8.94 -8.56 24.10
N HIS A 40 -9.63 -9.22 23.16
CA HIS A 40 -10.01 -10.63 23.23
C HIS A 40 -8.97 -11.56 22.56
N GLY A 41 -7.79 -11.07 22.23
CA GLY A 41 -6.69 -11.87 21.68
C GLY A 41 -6.78 -12.15 20.19
N VAL A 42 -7.60 -11.42 19.44
CA VAL A 42 -7.65 -11.52 17.99
C VAL A 42 -6.47 -10.73 17.40
N VAL A 43 -5.69 -11.36 16.55
CA VAL A 43 -4.63 -10.69 15.79
C VAL A 43 -5.30 -9.93 14.64
N VAL A 44 -5.12 -8.61 14.60
CA VAL A 44 -5.61 -7.76 13.51
C VAL A 44 -4.48 -7.46 12.52
N VAL A 45 -4.75 -7.69 11.23
CA VAL A 45 -3.79 -7.53 10.15
C VAL A 45 -4.39 -6.60 9.10
N ALA A 46 -3.67 -5.57 8.68
CA ALA A 46 -4.04 -4.77 7.52
C ALA A 46 -3.73 -5.57 6.24
N ALA A 47 -4.69 -5.69 5.32
CA ALA A 47 -4.50 -6.37 4.04
C ALA A 47 -4.84 -5.41 2.90
N THR A 48 -3.89 -5.11 2.01
CA THR A 48 -4.07 -4.04 1.02
C THR A 48 -3.30 -4.27 -0.26
N GLY A 49 -3.80 -3.71 -1.36
CA GLY A 49 -3.06 -3.61 -2.62
C GLY A 49 -1.96 -2.54 -2.62
N ARG A 50 -1.85 -1.71 -1.57
CA ARG A 50 -0.84 -0.66 -1.45
C ARG A 50 0.52 -1.24 -1.05
N PRO A 51 1.65 -0.62 -1.41
CA PRO A 51 2.93 -0.94 -0.80
C PRO A 51 2.97 -0.43 0.65
N LEU A 52 3.87 -0.94 1.46
CA LEU A 52 3.95 -0.63 2.90
C LEU A 52 4.00 0.87 3.19
N GLY A 53 4.86 1.59 2.50
CA GLY A 53 5.02 3.03 2.71
C GLY A 53 3.78 3.86 2.37
N ASN A 54 2.80 3.30 1.67
CA ASN A 54 1.52 3.94 1.39
C ASN A 54 0.39 3.51 2.36
N LEU A 55 0.75 2.80 3.43
CA LEU A 55 -0.22 2.50 4.50
C LEU A 55 -0.64 3.81 5.18
N PRO A 56 -1.95 4.11 5.25
CA PRO A 56 -2.41 5.36 5.84
C PRO A 56 -2.07 5.45 7.35
N PRO A 57 -1.69 6.65 7.84
CA PRO A 57 -1.38 6.84 9.27
C PRO A 57 -2.49 6.38 10.20
N VAL A 58 -3.74 6.64 9.83
CA VAL A 58 -4.91 6.23 10.62
C VAL A 58 -5.03 4.71 10.76
N VAL A 59 -4.51 3.95 9.80
CA VAL A 59 -4.44 2.49 9.88
C VAL A 59 -3.25 2.05 10.72
N ALA A 60 -2.07 2.65 10.50
CA ALA A 60 -0.86 2.35 11.27
C ALA A 60 -1.01 2.66 12.78
N GLN A 61 -1.94 3.55 13.13
CA GLN A 61 -2.25 3.92 14.53
C GLN A 61 -3.35 3.05 15.17
N LEU A 62 -3.87 2.04 14.47
CA LEU A 62 -4.88 1.17 15.05
C LEU A 62 -4.31 0.38 16.24
N PRO A 63 -5.07 0.30 17.35
CA PRO A 63 -4.64 -0.47 18.52
C PRO A 63 -4.35 -1.93 18.15
N GLY A 64 -3.18 -2.42 18.52
CA GLY A 64 -2.79 -3.81 18.31
C GLY A 64 -2.46 -4.19 16.85
N LEU A 65 -2.45 -3.24 15.93
CA LEU A 65 -1.93 -3.51 14.58
C LEU A 65 -0.42 -3.79 14.69
N ARG A 66 -0.01 -4.96 14.27
CA ARG A 66 1.39 -5.37 14.24
C ARG A 66 1.82 -5.86 12.87
N TYR A 67 0.90 -6.40 12.10
CA TYR A 67 1.21 -7.03 10.83
C TYR A 67 0.47 -6.34 9.69
N ALA A 68 1.11 -6.30 8.52
CA ALA A 68 0.49 -5.83 7.28
C ALA A 68 0.79 -6.78 6.13
N ILE A 69 -0.23 -7.10 5.34
CA ILE A 69 -0.15 -7.77 4.05
C ILE A 69 -0.28 -6.68 3.00
N THR A 70 0.72 -6.51 2.14
CA THR A 70 0.80 -5.41 1.18
C THR A 70 1.02 -5.91 -0.25
N SER A 71 0.89 -5.02 -1.22
CA SER A 71 1.13 -5.31 -2.64
C SER A 71 0.32 -6.52 -3.14
N ASN A 72 -0.97 -6.64 -2.70
CA ASN A 72 -1.88 -7.76 -2.98
C ASN A 72 -1.35 -9.13 -2.49
N GLY A 73 -0.63 -9.16 -1.37
CA GLY A 73 -0.10 -10.38 -0.79
C GLY A 73 1.35 -10.70 -1.20
N ALA A 74 1.97 -9.84 -2.00
CA ALA A 74 3.37 -10.02 -2.38
C ALA A 74 4.33 -9.84 -1.19
N ALA A 75 3.97 -9.03 -0.20
CA ALA A 75 4.78 -8.87 1.00
C ALA A 75 3.95 -8.94 2.29
N VAL A 76 4.53 -9.55 3.33
CA VAL A 76 3.98 -9.56 4.69
C VAL A 76 5.04 -8.98 5.63
N TRP A 77 4.62 -8.02 6.43
CA TRP A 77 5.50 -7.25 7.29
C TRP A 77 5.13 -7.41 8.77
N ASP A 78 6.13 -7.56 9.63
CA ASP A 78 6.03 -7.28 11.07
C ASP A 78 6.45 -5.82 11.28
N LEU A 79 5.53 -5.01 11.75
CA LEU A 79 5.71 -3.57 11.97
C LEU A 79 6.25 -3.28 13.39
N GLY A 80 6.43 -4.33 14.19
CA GLY A 80 6.88 -4.20 15.57
C GLY A 80 5.84 -3.55 16.49
N SER A 81 6.32 -2.88 17.53
CA SER A 81 5.48 -2.22 18.55
C SER A 81 5.05 -0.79 18.17
N ASP A 82 5.67 -0.19 17.17
CA ASP A 82 5.35 1.14 16.64
C ASP A 82 5.15 1.09 15.13
N PRO A 83 3.96 0.65 14.65
CA PRO A 83 3.68 0.52 13.23
C PRO A 83 3.76 1.84 12.48
N LEU A 84 3.42 2.95 13.11
CA LEU A 84 3.49 4.27 12.49
C LEU A 84 4.95 4.62 12.16
N SER A 85 5.85 4.46 13.12
CA SER A 85 7.28 4.66 12.93
C SER A 85 7.83 3.72 11.86
N ALA A 86 7.45 2.45 11.88
CA ALA A 86 7.87 1.44 10.90
C ALA A 86 7.48 1.79 9.46
N VAL A 87 6.25 2.30 9.25
CA VAL A 87 5.77 2.73 7.93
C VAL A 87 6.51 3.97 7.44
N TYR A 88 6.79 4.92 8.33
CA TYR A 88 7.44 6.19 7.96
C TYR A 88 8.97 6.11 7.90
N SER A 89 9.60 5.14 8.57
CA SER A 89 11.06 5.01 8.61
C SER A 89 11.71 4.98 7.22
N ARG A 90 10.98 4.48 6.24
CA ARG A 90 11.49 4.30 4.89
C ARG A 90 11.52 5.58 4.03
N TYR A 91 10.83 6.65 4.45
CA TYR A 91 10.73 7.89 3.67
C TYR A 91 11.32 9.12 4.36
N SER A 92 11.72 8.99 5.61
CA SER A 92 12.34 10.09 6.34
C SER A 92 13.81 10.20 5.99
N ASN A 93 14.25 11.44 5.71
CA ASN A 93 15.66 11.76 5.62
C ASN A 93 16.39 11.29 6.89
N ALA A 94 17.62 10.86 6.78
CA ALA A 94 18.46 10.27 7.82
C ALA A 94 18.56 11.04 9.16
N ALA A 95 17.99 12.24 9.24
CA ALA A 95 17.92 13.06 10.44
C ALA A 95 16.80 12.65 11.42
N GLN A 96 15.75 11.96 10.94
CA GLN A 96 14.67 11.42 11.76
C GLN A 96 14.84 9.89 11.87
N ARG A 97 15.71 9.46 12.76
CA ARG A 97 15.87 8.02 13.07
C ARG A 97 14.60 7.52 13.75
N HIS A 98 13.77 6.82 13.02
CA HIS A 98 12.70 6.02 13.59
C HIS A 98 13.31 4.80 14.29
N THR A 99 12.79 4.47 15.46
CA THR A 99 13.36 3.45 16.34
C THR A 99 13.01 2.02 15.93
N THR A 100 12.09 1.85 14.99
CA THR A 100 11.60 0.54 14.58
C THR A 100 11.59 0.42 13.05
N GLU A 101 12.38 -0.50 12.51
CA GLU A 101 12.29 -0.87 11.10
C GLU A 101 11.35 -2.07 10.94
N PRO A 102 10.48 -2.08 9.90
CA PRO A 102 9.63 -3.22 9.64
C PRO A 102 10.46 -4.40 9.14
N VAL A 103 10.09 -5.60 9.59
CA VAL A 103 10.72 -6.85 9.14
C VAL A 103 9.83 -7.49 8.09
N CYS A 104 10.38 -7.74 6.90
CA CYS A 104 9.66 -8.51 5.87
C CYS A 104 9.69 -9.99 6.23
N LEU A 105 8.52 -10.55 6.55
CA LEU A 105 8.35 -11.96 6.92
C LEU A 105 8.16 -12.86 5.69
N VAL A 106 7.47 -12.35 4.68
CA VAL A 106 7.21 -13.05 3.42
C VAL A 106 7.41 -12.05 2.29
N HIS A 107 8.17 -12.43 1.29
CA HIS A 107 8.42 -11.64 0.09
C HIS A 107 8.28 -12.52 -1.14
N ARG A 108 7.27 -12.25 -1.96
CA ARG A 108 7.02 -12.96 -3.23
C ARG A 108 7.12 -11.96 -4.37
N LEU A 109 8.18 -12.09 -5.11
CA LEU A 109 8.49 -11.22 -6.24
C LEU A 109 7.88 -11.77 -7.53
N MET A 110 7.60 -10.89 -8.46
CA MET A 110 7.24 -11.29 -9.82
C MET A 110 8.44 -11.99 -10.47
N PRO A 111 8.23 -13.03 -11.29
CA PRO A 111 9.29 -13.52 -12.16
C PRO A 111 9.83 -12.37 -13.01
N VAL A 112 11.16 -12.32 -13.17
CA VAL A 112 11.83 -11.18 -13.83
C VAL A 112 11.30 -10.94 -15.24
N GLU A 113 11.09 -12.01 -16.02
CA GLU A 113 10.58 -11.91 -17.38
C GLU A 113 9.13 -11.38 -17.38
N THR A 114 8.28 -11.89 -16.48
CA THR A 114 6.91 -11.36 -16.32
C THR A 114 6.89 -9.88 -15.94
N ALA A 115 7.81 -9.45 -15.05
CA ALA A 115 7.93 -8.04 -14.66
C ALA A 115 8.34 -7.17 -15.86
N ARG A 116 9.25 -7.65 -16.72
CA ARG A 116 9.68 -6.94 -17.92
C ARG A 116 8.60 -6.88 -18.99
N GLU A 117 7.94 -8.01 -19.26
CA GLU A 117 6.86 -8.09 -20.23
C GLU A 117 5.67 -7.22 -19.84
N ALA A 118 5.21 -7.30 -18.59
CA ALA A 118 4.14 -6.44 -18.10
C ALA A 118 4.51 -4.96 -18.16
N PHE A 119 5.75 -4.61 -17.83
CA PHE A 119 6.24 -3.25 -17.93
C PHE A 119 6.21 -2.74 -19.38
N ALA A 120 6.69 -3.55 -20.34
CA ALA A 120 6.70 -3.18 -21.74
C ALA A 120 5.27 -2.92 -22.27
N VAL A 121 4.32 -3.81 -21.93
CA VAL A 121 2.90 -3.63 -22.29
C VAL A 121 2.34 -2.34 -21.67
N PHE A 122 2.63 -2.06 -20.40
CA PHE A 122 2.11 -0.86 -19.73
C PHE A 122 2.64 0.43 -20.33
N MET A 123 3.87 0.42 -20.86
CA MET A 123 4.47 1.57 -21.55
C MET A 123 3.83 1.90 -22.90
N GLU A 124 3.00 1.02 -23.45
CA GLU A 124 2.23 1.29 -24.69
C GLU A 124 1.01 2.19 -24.43
N TYR A 125 0.61 2.37 -23.17
CA TYR A 125 -0.57 3.12 -22.80
C TYR A 125 -0.21 4.47 -22.15
N ASP A 126 -1.03 5.48 -22.44
CA ASP A 126 -0.95 6.77 -21.76
C ASP A 126 -1.59 6.66 -20.36
N GLY A 127 -0.75 6.50 -19.35
CA GLY A 127 -1.18 6.29 -17.97
C GLY A 127 -0.09 6.52 -16.94
N GLY A 128 -0.48 6.59 -15.69
CA GLY A 128 0.45 6.68 -14.57
C GLY A 128 0.85 5.30 -14.08
N MET A 129 2.11 4.93 -14.26
CA MET A 129 2.61 3.65 -13.77
C MET A 129 3.00 3.71 -12.29
N GLY A 130 2.71 2.63 -11.57
CA GLY A 130 3.22 2.35 -10.24
C GLY A 130 3.97 1.02 -10.23
N VAL A 131 5.23 1.04 -9.83
CA VAL A 131 6.04 -0.15 -9.59
C VAL A 131 6.28 -0.25 -8.09
N PHE A 132 5.95 -1.39 -7.49
CA PHE A 132 6.10 -1.60 -6.05
C PHE A 132 7.27 -2.54 -5.78
N VAL A 133 8.17 -2.09 -4.93
CA VAL A 133 9.43 -2.76 -4.65
C VAL A 133 9.78 -2.56 -3.19
N ASN A 134 10.00 -3.64 -2.47
CA ASN A 134 10.45 -3.62 -1.07
C ASN A 134 9.66 -2.64 -0.19
N GLY A 135 8.33 -2.62 -0.37
CA GLY A 135 7.43 -1.73 0.36
C GLY A 135 7.38 -0.29 -0.14
N TYR A 136 8.10 0.08 -1.18
CA TYR A 136 8.05 1.40 -1.82
C TYR A 136 7.17 1.40 -3.06
N SER A 137 6.63 2.57 -3.40
CA SER A 137 6.14 2.88 -4.73
C SER A 137 7.21 3.64 -5.49
N VAL A 138 7.67 3.11 -6.61
CA VAL A 138 8.66 3.73 -7.49
C VAL A 138 7.95 4.38 -8.66
N LYS A 139 8.32 5.61 -8.98
CA LYS A 139 7.78 6.41 -10.08
C LYS A 139 8.86 7.29 -10.68
N ASP A 140 8.70 7.64 -11.94
CA ASP A 140 9.37 8.82 -12.50
C ASP A 140 8.52 10.08 -12.29
N GLN A 141 9.01 11.23 -12.77
CA GLN A 141 8.30 12.50 -12.64
C GLN A 141 6.94 12.47 -13.35
N HIS A 142 6.86 11.83 -14.53
CA HIS A 142 5.58 11.65 -15.24
C HIS A 142 4.53 10.93 -14.38
N GLY A 143 4.90 9.81 -13.78
CA GLY A 143 4.00 9.05 -12.88
C GLY A 143 3.57 9.83 -11.64
N VAL A 144 4.43 10.71 -11.10
CA VAL A 144 4.10 11.60 -9.99
C VAL A 144 3.07 12.64 -10.42
N ASP A 145 3.33 13.33 -11.54
CA ASP A 145 2.46 14.38 -12.07
C ASP A 145 1.08 13.82 -12.49
N PHE A 146 1.07 12.66 -13.14
CA PHE A 146 -0.15 11.95 -13.51
C PHE A 146 -1.00 11.63 -12.28
N GLN A 147 -0.38 11.10 -11.23
CA GLN A 147 -1.09 10.77 -10.00
C GLN A 147 -1.64 12.03 -9.33
N ALA A 148 -0.89 13.12 -9.27
CA ALA A 148 -1.34 14.39 -8.72
C ALA A 148 -2.56 14.92 -9.50
N ALA A 149 -2.51 14.91 -10.82
CA ALA A 149 -3.63 15.32 -11.68
C ALA A 149 -4.87 14.43 -11.52
N ARG A 150 -4.67 13.11 -11.36
CA ARG A 150 -5.76 12.16 -11.10
C ARG A 150 -6.41 12.42 -9.75
N PHE A 151 -5.63 12.65 -8.69
CA PHE A 151 -6.18 13.00 -7.38
C PHE A 151 -6.96 14.31 -7.40
N ALA A 152 -6.44 15.33 -8.07
CA ALA A 152 -7.15 16.63 -8.19
C ALA A 152 -8.53 16.47 -8.86
N ARG A 153 -8.64 15.58 -9.85
CA ARG A 153 -9.93 15.28 -10.52
C ARG A 153 -10.91 14.52 -9.63
N MET A 154 -10.42 13.56 -8.85
CA MET A 154 -11.29 12.72 -8.01
C MET A 154 -11.76 13.39 -6.73
N HIS A 155 -11.10 14.45 -6.28
CA HIS A 155 -11.28 15.05 -4.94
C HIS A 155 -11.42 16.59 -5.03
N SER A 156 -12.23 17.08 -5.96
CA SER A 156 -12.42 18.52 -6.18
C SER A 156 -13.00 19.28 -4.99
N THR A 157 -13.42 18.62 -3.91
CA THR A 157 -14.07 19.26 -2.74
C THR A 157 -13.46 18.93 -1.38
N GLU A 158 -12.63 17.91 -1.24
CA GLU A 158 -11.94 17.62 0.02
C GLU A 158 -10.50 17.22 -0.29
N ALA A 159 -9.56 18.08 0.16
CA ALA A 159 -8.14 17.84 0.04
C ALA A 159 -7.73 16.57 0.80
N ARG A 160 -7.90 15.43 0.17
CA ARG A 160 -7.06 14.29 0.49
C ARG A 160 -5.67 14.73 0.08
N GLN A 161 -4.79 14.96 1.04
CA GLN A 161 -3.41 15.30 0.77
C GLN A 161 -2.88 14.34 -0.29
N PRO A 162 -2.35 14.81 -1.42
CA PRO A 162 -1.66 13.93 -2.34
C PRO A 162 -0.67 13.15 -1.48
N ASN A 163 -0.62 11.85 -1.69
CA ASN A 163 0.32 10.97 -0.99
C ASN A 163 1.60 11.74 -0.70
N ASP A 164 1.85 12.05 0.56
CA ASP A 164 2.81 13.04 1.10
C ASP A 164 4.26 12.83 0.62
N GLY A 165 4.49 12.67 -0.68
CA GLY A 165 5.82 12.41 -1.25
C GLY A 165 6.37 11.00 -0.96
N ARG A 166 5.54 10.05 -0.58
CA ARG A 166 5.93 8.68 -0.28
C ARG A 166 6.16 7.82 -1.52
N PHE A 167 6.94 8.36 -2.46
CA PHE A 167 7.44 7.65 -3.63
C PHE A 167 8.96 7.68 -3.66
N LEU A 168 9.55 6.64 -4.16
CA LEU A 168 10.90 6.70 -4.65
C LEU A 168 10.84 7.29 -6.08
N VAL A 169 11.25 8.54 -6.24
CA VAL A 169 11.25 9.19 -7.55
C VAL A 169 12.57 8.87 -8.24
N VAL A 170 12.48 8.27 -9.42
CA VAL A 170 13.63 7.96 -10.27
C VAL A 170 13.62 8.85 -11.51
N ARG A 171 14.80 9.05 -12.12
CA ARG A 171 14.95 9.92 -13.28
C ARG A 171 14.25 9.32 -14.51
N ASP A 172 14.41 8.03 -14.72
CA ASP A 172 13.90 7.27 -15.87
C ASP A 172 13.46 5.89 -15.37
N LEU A 173 12.19 5.61 -15.50
CA LEU A 173 11.61 4.36 -15.01
C LEU A 173 12.03 3.16 -15.88
N ASN A 174 12.27 3.35 -17.19
CA ASN A 174 12.77 2.29 -18.07
C ASN A 174 14.20 1.89 -17.68
N GLU A 175 15.08 2.87 -17.51
CA GLU A 175 16.45 2.62 -17.07
C GLU A 175 16.46 1.93 -15.70
N TRP A 176 15.60 2.38 -14.79
CA TRP A 176 15.47 1.80 -13.47
C TRP A 176 14.97 0.33 -13.54
N MET A 177 13.92 0.06 -14.29
CA MET A 177 13.35 -1.29 -14.47
C MET A 177 14.34 -2.26 -15.11
N SER A 178 15.20 -1.79 -16.02
CA SER A 178 16.22 -2.66 -16.64
C SER A 178 17.16 -3.29 -15.61
N ARG A 179 17.38 -2.62 -14.48
CA ARG A 179 18.27 -3.06 -13.40
C ARG A 179 17.53 -3.73 -12.23
N HIS A 180 16.27 -3.37 -11.99
CA HIS A 180 15.52 -3.71 -10.76
C HIS A 180 14.31 -4.61 -11.00
N ALA A 181 14.12 -5.17 -12.21
CA ALA A 181 12.99 -6.04 -12.51
C ALA A 181 12.90 -7.26 -11.56
N HIS A 182 14.02 -7.69 -10.98
CA HIS A 182 14.11 -8.79 -10.04
C HIS A 182 13.63 -8.45 -8.61
N GLU A 183 13.28 -7.19 -8.34
CA GLU A 183 12.82 -6.72 -7.03
C GLU A 183 11.32 -6.42 -7.02
N VAL A 184 10.63 -6.59 -8.16
CA VAL A 184 9.25 -6.14 -8.33
C VAL A 184 8.26 -7.03 -7.58
N GLU A 185 7.49 -6.42 -6.68
CA GLU A 185 6.36 -7.05 -5.98
C GLU A 185 5.10 -6.98 -6.82
N LYS A 186 4.84 -5.83 -7.43
CA LYS A 186 3.62 -5.52 -8.16
C LYS A 186 3.86 -4.39 -9.15
N GLN A 187 3.14 -4.43 -10.25
CA GLN A 187 2.98 -3.32 -11.16
C GLN A 187 1.51 -2.97 -11.33
N CYS A 188 1.21 -1.71 -11.56
CA CYS A 188 -0.13 -1.24 -11.86
C CYS A 188 -0.07 -0.04 -12.78
N LEU A 189 -1.03 0.03 -13.72
CA LEU A 189 -1.25 1.14 -14.59
C LEU A 189 -2.54 1.85 -14.17
N PHE A 190 -2.48 3.16 -14.05
CA PHE A 190 -3.61 4.01 -13.72
C PHE A 190 -3.98 4.84 -14.95
N PHE A 191 -5.20 4.71 -15.40
CA PHE A 191 -5.73 5.53 -16.49
C PHE A 191 -6.32 6.84 -15.95
N ALA A 192 -6.31 7.85 -16.79
CA ALA A 192 -6.93 9.15 -16.49
C ALA A 192 -8.46 9.03 -16.46
N ASP A 193 -9.01 8.15 -17.29
CA ASP A 193 -10.44 7.89 -17.46
C ASP A 193 -10.69 6.38 -17.57
N GLN A 194 -11.82 5.90 -17.06
CA GLN A 194 -12.19 4.49 -17.13
C GLN A 194 -12.42 4.01 -18.57
N SER A 195 -12.82 4.91 -19.48
CA SER A 195 -13.00 4.58 -20.90
C SER A 195 -11.70 4.17 -21.62
N GLN A 196 -10.55 4.45 -21.01
CA GLN A 196 -9.24 4.08 -21.53
C GLN A 196 -8.81 2.66 -21.14
N ILE A 197 -9.56 2.01 -20.25
CA ILE A 197 -9.28 0.63 -19.85
C ILE A 197 -9.65 -0.28 -21.02
N PRO A 198 -8.69 -1.07 -21.57
CA PRO A 198 -8.99 -2.01 -22.64
C PRO A 198 -10.08 -3.00 -22.22
N GLU A 199 -10.98 -3.33 -23.12
CA GLU A 199 -11.92 -4.44 -22.92
C GLU A 199 -11.10 -5.75 -22.84
N ALA A 200 -11.38 -6.58 -21.82
CA ALA A 200 -10.67 -7.83 -21.57
C ALA A 200 -11.12 -8.97 -22.51
#